data_eec4597670779bd0436d7addf8aea551
#
_entry.id   eec4597670779bd0436d7addf8aea551
#
_cell.length_a   1.000
_cell.length_b   1.000
_cell.length_c   1.000
_cell.angle_alpha   90.00
_cell.angle_beta   90.00
_cell.angle_gamma   90.00
#
_symmetry.space_group_name_H-M   'P 1'
#
loop_
_entity.id
_entity.type
_entity.pdbx_description
1 polymer ?
#
loop_
_entity_poly.entity_id
_entity_poly.type
_entity_poly.pdbx_seq_one_letter_code
_entity_poly.pdbx_strand_id
1 'polypeptide(L)'
;MMDQDPQTTANNIIQLANSTPFGVGGRRACYVHPVDASKCIKVLRQDERRTVRIQKKGNLFPKSWRREYDNNAHEEKLLSRIHSKIGSRMASHLPMCYGFVSTDLGRGLVLDLIRDHDGKISRSLREWITLGIDLESIKPAFMNLGNFLIEHSILTRHILDHNLALSLGKSGSRTFYLIDGIGDAAWLPLAQWFPPLGRIKIKRKLDAAWPRFKAFATSGGVTGQLKEKSSWGQGILQHRG
;
A
#
# COMPACT_ATOMS: atom_id res chain seq x y z
N MET A 1 44.99 21.63 19.77
CA MET A 1 43.75 21.41 20.53
C MET A 1 42.69 22.16 19.75
N MET A 2 42.08 21.46 18.79
CA MET A 2 41.01 22.02 17.92
C MET A 2 39.72 21.36 18.36
N ASP A 3 38.84 22.18 18.91
CA ASP A 3 37.49 21.81 19.24
C ASP A 3 36.73 21.43 17.96
N GLN A 4 36.30 20.18 17.86
CA GLN A 4 35.32 19.76 16.89
C GLN A 4 33.95 20.00 17.47
N ASP A 5 33.26 21.03 16.94
CA ASP A 5 31.86 21.29 17.16
C ASP A 5 31.03 20.04 16.80
N PRO A 6 30.15 19.56 17.66
CA PRO A 6 29.18 18.54 17.29
C PRO A 6 28.12 19.19 16.42
N GLN A 7 28.24 19.02 15.10
CA GLN A 7 27.20 19.42 14.15
C GLN A 7 25.86 18.82 14.58
N THR A 8 25.05 19.69 15.08
CA THR A 8 23.63 19.54 15.36
C THR A 8 22.94 18.98 14.09
N THR A 9 22.58 17.72 14.09
CA THR A 9 21.62 17.16 13.12
C THR A 9 20.29 17.86 13.33
N ALA A 10 20.08 18.96 12.65
CA ALA A 10 18.78 19.61 12.56
C ALA A 10 17.78 18.54 12.06
N ASN A 11 16.87 18.11 12.92
CA ASN A 11 15.75 17.24 12.58
C ASN A 11 14.92 17.96 11.51
N ASN A 12 15.20 17.65 10.24
CA ASN A 12 14.51 18.26 9.11
C ASN A 12 13.08 17.70 9.08
N ILE A 13 12.16 18.35 9.79
CA ILE A 13 10.75 17.98 9.84
C ILE A 13 10.11 18.34 8.50
N ILE A 14 9.66 17.32 7.78
CA ILE A 14 8.98 17.49 6.50
C ILE A 14 7.59 18.10 6.73
N GLN A 15 7.31 19.21 6.06
CA GLN A 15 6.04 19.93 6.16
C GLN A 15 5.02 19.31 5.20
N LEU A 16 3.96 18.73 5.72
CA LEU A 16 2.88 18.08 4.95
C LEU A 16 1.49 18.69 5.26
N ALA A 17 1.34 19.42 6.35
CA ALA A 17 0.03 19.95 6.77
C ALA A 17 -0.66 20.81 5.70
N ASN A 18 0.14 21.54 4.90
CA ASN A 18 -0.37 22.37 3.80
C ASN A 18 -0.42 21.65 2.44
N SER A 19 -0.08 20.34 2.41
CA SER A 19 -0.10 19.53 1.19
C SER A 19 -1.39 18.75 1.11
N THR A 20 -1.94 18.62 -0.11
CA THR A 20 -3.09 17.75 -0.34
C THR A 20 -2.62 16.29 -0.46
N PRO A 21 -3.14 15.36 0.35
CA PRO A 21 -2.82 13.95 0.19
C PRO A 21 -3.40 13.44 -1.13
N PHE A 22 -2.62 12.67 -1.91
CA PHE A 22 -3.15 12.06 -3.12
C PHE A 22 -4.07 10.87 -2.83
N GLY A 23 -3.96 10.26 -1.67
CA GLY A 23 -4.78 9.13 -1.27
C GLY A 23 -5.06 9.12 0.22
N VAL A 24 -6.32 8.91 0.60
CA VAL A 24 -6.73 8.87 2.00
C VAL A 24 -7.46 7.57 2.28
N GLY A 25 -6.83 6.72 3.10
CA GLY A 25 -7.41 5.47 3.56
C GLY A 25 -8.08 5.61 4.94
N GLY A 26 -8.66 4.52 5.40
CA GLY A 26 -9.30 4.50 6.72
C GLY A 26 -8.34 4.64 7.91
N ARG A 27 -7.04 4.58 7.71
CA ARG A 27 -6.02 4.63 8.77
C ARG A 27 -4.86 5.55 8.47
N ARG A 28 -4.60 5.86 7.20
CA ARG A 28 -3.44 6.59 6.71
C ARG A 28 -3.84 7.58 5.63
N ALA A 29 -3.10 8.68 5.58
CA ALA A 29 -3.06 9.58 4.44
C ALA A 29 -1.71 9.43 3.73
N CYS A 30 -1.72 9.54 2.40
CA CYS A 30 -0.56 9.36 1.53
C CYS A 30 -0.27 10.66 0.80
N TYR A 31 0.94 11.17 0.98
CA TYR A 31 1.43 12.42 0.40
C TYR A 31 2.56 12.14 -0.59
N VAL A 32 2.66 12.92 -1.66
CA VAL A 32 3.87 12.92 -2.48
C VAL A 32 5.01 13.46 -1.63
N HIS A 33 6.19 12.85 -1.70
CA HIS A 33 7.35 13.34 -0.96
C HIS A 33 7.79 14.70 -1.56
N PRO A 34 7.93 15.79 -0.76
CA PRO A 34 8.09 17.14 -1.30
C PRO A 34 9.39 17.37 -2.06
N VAL A 35 10.43 16.58 -1.77
CA VAL A 35 11.76 16.70 -2.39
C VAL A 35 11.99 15.64 -3.47
N ASP A 36 11.31 14.48 -3.39
CA ASP A 36 11.50 13.37 -4.30
C ASP A 36 10.14 12.86 -4.81
N ALA A 37 9.73 13.34 -5.97
CA ALA A 37 8.44 13.00 -6.57
C ALA A 37 8.29 11.50 -6.95
N SER A 38 9.38 10.71 -6.90
CA SER A 38 9.32 9.25 -7.07
C SER A 38 8.89 8.52 -5.80
N LYS A 39 8.76 9.23 -4.69
CA LYS A 39 8.42 8.67 -3.37
C LYS A 39 7.13 9.22 -2.81
N CYS A 40 6.54 8.48 -1.89
CA CYS A 40 5.41 8.93 -1.09
C CYS A 40 5.68 8.76 0.40
N ILE A 41 4.97 9.54 1.19
CA ILE A 41 5.00 9.47 2.65
C ILE A 41 3.62 9.05 3.14
N LYS A 42 3.55 7.90 3.81
CA LYS A 42 2.32 7.42 4.47
C LYS A 42 2.33 7.87 5.93
N VAL A 43 1.37 8.70 6.31
CA VAL A 43 1.21 9.19 7.69
C VAL A 43 -0.02 8.56 8.33
N LEU A 44 0.07 8.18 9.59
CA LEU A 44 -1.07 7.66 10.36
C LEU A 44 -2.04 8.82 10.65
N ARG A 45 -3.31 8.59 10.39
CA ARG A 45 -4.36 9.56 10.72
C ARG A 45 -4.52 9.69 12.23
N GLN A 46 -4.70 10.92 12.70
CA GLN A 46 -4.89 11.26 14.12
C GLN A 46 -6.36 11.63 14.40
N ASP A 47 -7.31 10.99 13.73
CA ASP A 47 -8.72 11.31 13.86
C ASP A 47 -9.47 10.36 14.83
N GLU A 48 -10.68 10.78 15.18
CA GLU A 48 -11.58 10.06 16.08
C GLU A 48 -11.85 8.62 15.61
N ARG A 49 -11.93 8.39 14.30
CA ARG A 49 -12.18 7.04 13.75
C ARG A 49 -11.06 6.05 14.05
N ARG A 50 -9.81 6.52 14.06
CA ARG A 50 -8.67 5.69 14.48
C ARG A 50 -8.78 5.37 15.96
N THR A 51 -9.09 6.37 16.79
CA THR A 51 -9.26 6.23 18.23
C THR A 51 -10.35 5.22 18.57
N VAL A 52 -11.53 5.34 17.96
CA VAL A 52 -12.65 4.40 18.13
C VAL A 52 -12.28 2.97 17.72
N ARG A 53 -11.54 2.79 16.63
CA ARG A 53 -11.08 1.45 16.20
C ARG A 53 -10.09 0.82 17.18
N ILE A 54 -9.21 1.63 17.76
CA ILE A 54 -8.26 1.17 18.77
C ILE A 54 -9.02 0.74 20.04
N GLN A 55 -9.98 1.52 20.47
CA GLN A 55 -10.80 1.25 21.66
C GLN A 55 -11.66 -0.02 21.53
N LYS A 56 -12.32 -0.20 20.38
CA LYS A 56 -13.19 -1.36 20.12
C LYS A 56 -12.50 -2.72 20.20
N LYS A 57 -11.18 -2.78 20.05
CA LYS A 57 -10.44 -4.07 20.03
C LYS A 57 -9.95 -4.53 21.38
N GLY A 58 -10.30 -3.85 22.46
CA GLY A 58 -9.99 -4.26 23.83
C GLY A 58 -8.48 -4.42 24.14
N ASN A 59 -8.12 -4.73 25.38
CA ASN A 59 -6.74 -4.78 25.87
C ASN A 59 -6.11 -6.18 25.92
N LEU A 60 -6.62 -7.15 25.17
CA LEU A 60 -6.17 -8.55 25.24
C LEU A 60 -4.71 -8.81 24.88
N PHE A 61 -4.07 -7.91 24.10
CA PHE A 61 -2.68 -8.08 23.66
C PHE A 61 -1.88 -6.79 23.82
N PRO A 62 -0.55 -6.85 24.01
CA PRO A 62 0.32 -5.69 24.09
C PRO A 62 0.14 -4.75 22.88
N LYS A 63 0.21 -3.44 23.11
CA LYS A 63 0.04 -2.42 22.05
C LYS A 63 1.01 -2.61 20.88
N SER A 64 2.24 -3.02 21.15
CA SER A 64 3.28 -3.29 20.15
C SER A 64 2.95 -4.43 19.18
N TRP A 65 2.06 -5.34 19.57
CA TRP A 65 1.65 -6.48 18.73
C TRP A 65 0.44 -6.16 17.86
N ARG A 66 -0.18 -5.00 18.08
CA ARG A 66 -1.40 -4.63 17.38
C ARG A 66 -1.06 -3.72 16.23
N ARG A 67 -1.24 -4.22 15.02
CA ARG A 67 -1.13 -3.44 13.78
C ARG A 67 -1.96 -2.16 13.81
N GLU A 68 -3.07 -2.16 14.51
CA GLU A 68 -3.97 -1.01 14.60
C GLU A 68 -3.30 0.21 15.24
N TYR A 69 -2.30 0.00 16.08
CA TYR A 69 -1.55 1.08 16.71
C TYR A 69 -0.53 1.71 15.76
N ASP A 70 0.17 0.88 14.99
CA ASP A 70 1.14 1.37 14.01
C ASP A 70 1.18 0.49 12.76
N ASN A 71 0.35 0.84 11.80
CA ASN A 71 0.32 0.17 10.49
C ASN A 71 1.62 0.38 9.72
N ASN A 72 2.27 1.54 9.91
CA ASN A 72 3.50 1.87 9.19
C ASN A 72 4.66 1.02 9.67
N ALA A 73 4.83 0.87 10.99
CA ALA A 73 5.87 0.00 11.55
C ALA A 73 5.68 -1.47 11.13
N HIS A 74 4.43 -1.93 11.05
CA HIS A 74 4.14 -3.27 10.58
C HIS A 74 4.46 -3.45 9.09
N GLU A 75 4.11 -2.49 8.24
CA GLU A 75 4.40 -2.51 6.81
C GLU A 75 5.91 -2.43 6.56
N GLU A 76 6.61 -1.52 7.22
CA GLU A 76 8.08 -1.40 7.14
C GLU A 76 8.75 -2.73 7.45
N LYS A 77 8.42 -3.34 8.59
CA LYS A 77 9.02 -4.63 9.01
C LYS A 77 8.80 -5.74 7.97
N LEU A 78 7.61 -5.78 7.34
CA LEU A 78 7.32 -6.78 6.31
C LEU A 78 8.08 -6.52 5.02
N LEU A 79 8.10 -5.27 4.54
CA LEU A 79 8.81 -4.88 3.32
C LEU A 79 10.32 -5.08 3.47
N SER A 80 10.91 -4.69 4.61
CA SER A 80 12.32 -4.90 4.91
C SER A 80 12.69 -6.40 4.93
N ARG A 81 11.82 -7.25 5.51
CA ARG A 81 12.01 -8.70 5.48
C ARG A 81 11.95 -9.27 4.04
N ILE A 82 11.02 -8.80 3.23
CA ILE A 82 10.92 -9.21 1.82
C ILE A 82 12.16 -8.74 1.07
N HIS A 83 12.57 -7.48 1.24
CA HIS A 83 13.78 -6.95 0.62
C HIS A 83 15.03 -7.75 1.00
N SER A 84 15.22 -8.09 2.28
CA SER A 84 16.34 -8.94 2.73
C SER A 84 16.34 -10.31 2.06
N LYS A 85 15.17 -10.84 1.70
CA LYS A 85 15.03 -12.16 1.05
C LYS A 85 15.26 -12.15 -0.45
N ILE A 86 14.73 -11.16 -1.16
CA ILE A 86 14.72 -11.15 -2.64
C ILE A 86 15.39 -9.94 -3.28
N GLY A 87 15.90 -9.00 -2.46
CA GLY A 87 16.61 -7.81 -2.93
C GLY A 87 15.76 -6.91 -3.82
N SER A 88 16.40 -6.28 -4.80
CA SER A 88 15.78 -5.35 -5.76
C SER A 88 14.68 -5.97 -6.62
N ARG A 89 14.61 -7.31 -6.75
CA ARG A 89 13.50 -7.99 -7.45
C ARG A 89 12.13 -7.65 -6.88
N MET A 90 12.08 -7.22 -5.62
CA MET A 90 10.88 -6.75 -4.98
C MET A 90 10.22 -5.59 -5.75
N ALA A 91 11.00 -4.68 -6.33
CA ALA A 91 10.53 -3.49 -7.03
C ALA A 91 9.70 -3.78 -8.31
N SER A 92 9.68 -5.04 -8.80
CA SER A 92 8.84 -5.39 -9.96
C SER A 92 7.34 -5.36 -9.64
N HIS A 93 6.95 -5.59 -8.38
CA HIS A 93 5.53 -5.69 -7.99
C HIS A 93 5.21 -5.13 -6.60
N LEU A 94 6.20 -4.66 -5.84
CA LEU A 94 6.01 -4.06 -4.52
C LEU A 94 6.79 -2.74 -4.44
N PRO A 95 6.31 -1.74 -3.68
CA PRO A 95 7.07 -0.53 -3.44
C PRO A 95 8.28 -0.83 -2.57
N MET A 96 9.43 -0.23 -2.88
CA MET A 96 10.58 -0.21 -2.00
C MET A 96 10.29 0.64 -0.77
N CYS A 97 10.87 0.27 0.36
CA CYS A 97 10.71 0.96 1.63
C CYS A 97 12.03 1.66 2.01
N TYR A 98 11.95 2.95 2.31
CA TYR A 98 13.09 3.80 2.65
C TYR A 98 13.14 4.17 4.14
N GLY A 99 12.28 3.51 4.95
CA GLY A 99 12.23 3.78 6.38
C GLY A 99 11.34 4.96 6.75
N PHE A 100 11.64 5.59 7.87
CA PHE A 100 10.80 6.61 8.47
C PHE A 100 11.41 7.99 8.40
N VAL A 101 10.53 8.99 8.31
CA VAL A 101 10.87 10.41 8.42
C VAL A 101 9.97 11.08 9.47
N SER A 102 10.47 12.17 10.06
CA SER A 102 9.66 13.06 10.91
C SER A 102 8.90 14.04 10.03
N THR A 103 7.60 14.18 10.27
CA THR A 103 6.75 15.17 9.61
C THR A 103 5.97 15.98 10.64
N ASP A 104 5.46 17.14 10.25
CA ASP A 104 4.57 17.96 11.07
C ASP A 104 3.22 17.27 11.39
N LEU A 105 2.87 16.23 10.64
CA LEU A 105 1.71 15.36 10.88
C LEU A 105 2.06 14.09 11.68
N GLY A 106 3.29 13.98 12.19
CA GLY A 106 3.81 12.83 12.91
C GLY A 106 4.75 11.96 12.05
N ARG A 107 5.08 10.78 12.54
CA ARG A 107 6.02 9.86 11.89
C ARG A 107 5.46 9.31 10.58
N GLY A 108 6.14 9.56 9.46
CA GLY A 108 5.78 9.10 8.12
C GLY A 108 6.64 7.92 7.65
N LEU A 109 6.06 6.97 6.91
CA LEU A 109 6.76 5.89 6.23
C LEU A 109 6.99 6.26 4.78
N VAL A 110 8.25 6.24 4.34
CA VAL A 110 8.64 6.58 2.96
C VAL A 110 8.69 5.32 2.11
N LEU A 111 7.96 5.33 1.00
CA LEU A 111 7.87 4.25 0.03
C LEU A 111 7.99 4.79 -1.39
N ASP A 112 8.23 3.89 -2.37
CA ASP A 112 8.04 4.24 -3.79
C ASP A 112 6.62 4.73 -4.04
N LEU A 113 6.51 5.77 -4.86
CA LEU A 113 5.26 6.21 -5.44
C LEU A 113 5.13 5.63 -6.84
N ILE A 114 4.18 4.73 -7.01
CA ILE A 114 3.97 4.08 -8.31
C ILE A 114 3.38 5.08 -9.30
N ARG A 115 4.06 5.28 -10.41
CA ARG A 115 3.68 6.22 -11.47
C ARG A 115 3.53 5.54 -12.81
N ASP A 116 2.71 6.14 -13.66
CA ASP A 116 2.60 5.82 -15.07
C ASP A 116 3.75 6.47 -15.86
N HIS A 117 3.93 6.05 -17.11
CA HIS A 117 5.00 6.58 -17.96
C HIS A 117 4.89 8.10 -18.26
N ASP A 118 3.68 8.68 -18.10
CA ASP A 118 3.44 10.12 -18.24
C ASP A 118 3.74 10.90 -16.93
N GLY A 119 4.29 10.23 -15.93
CA GLY A 119 4.64 10.81 -14.64
C GLY A 119 3.48 10.94 -13.66
N LYS A 120 2.24 10.64 -14.06
CA LYS A 120 1.09 10.69 -13.16
C LYS A 120 1.08 9.51 -12.19
N ILE A 121 0.53 9.73 -11.00
CA ILE A 121 0.33 8.66 -10.02
C ILE A 121 -0.57 7.57 -10.60
N SER A 122 -0.13 6.33 -10.55
CA SER A 122 -0.87 5.18 -11.07
C SER A 122 -2.15 4.96 -10.29
N ARG A 123 -3.25 4.74 -11.01
CA ARG A 123 -4.57 4.49 -10.42
C ARG A 123 -4.65 3.11 -9.78
N SER A 124 -5.48 2.99 -8.76
CA SER A 124 -5.87 1.68 -8.23
C SER A 124 -6.71 0.90 -9.25
N LEU A 125 -6.73 -0.44 -9.13
CA LEU A 125 -7.62 -1.28 -9.93
C LEU A 125 -9.09 -0.91 -9.71
N ARG A 126 -9.47 -0.51 -8.49
CA ARG A 126 -10.81 -0.03 -8.19
C ARG A 126 -11.18 1.16 -9.06
N GLU A 127 -10.30 2.14 -9.14
CA GLU A 127 -10.51 3.34 -9.95
C GLU A 127 -10.60 2.99 -11.44
N TRP A 128 -9.74 2.11 -11.93
CA TRP A 128 -9.79 1.62 -13.30
C TRP A 128 -11.10 0.89 -13.63
N ILE A 129 -11.59 0.04 -12.72
CA ILE A 129 -12.90 -0.62 -12.88
C ILE A 129 -14.03 0.42 -12.96
N THR A 130 -13.99 1.43 -12.10
CA THR A 130 -14.99 2.52 -12.11
C THR A 130 -14.96 3.33 -13.41
N LEU A 131 -13.78 3.44 -14.04
CA LEU A 131 -13.58 4.08 -15.35
C LEU A 131 -13.91 3.15 -16.53
N GLY A 132 -14.34 1.92 -16.29
CA GLY A 132 -14.76 0.99 -17.34
C GLY A 132 -13.63 0.25 -18.04
N ILE A 133 -12.49 0.02 -17.36
CA ILE A 133 -11.41 -0.77 -17.98
C ILE A 133 -11.88 -2.17 -18.35
N ASP A 134 -11.46 -2.65 -19.51
CA ASP A 134 -11.63 -4.06 -19.86
C ASP A 134 -10.73 -4.94 -18.98
N LEU A 135 -11.34 -5.72 -18.10
CA LEU A 135 -10.64 -6.60 -17.15
C LEU A 135 -9.83 -7.70 -17.87
N GLU A 136 -10.33 -8.23 -18.99
CA GLU A 136 -9.59 -9.28 -19.69
C GLU A 136 -8.28 -8.74 -20.26
N SER A 137 -8.26 -7.46 -20.66
CA SER A 137 -7.05 -6.80 -21.18
C SER A 137 -5.93 -6.62 -20.12
N ILE A 138 -6.25 -6.65 -18.83
CA ILE A 138 -5.28 -6.50 -17.73
C ILE A 138 -5.04 -7.81 -16.96
N LYS A 139 -5.76 -8.87 -17.31
CA LYS A 139 -5.62 -10.17 -16.65
C LYS A 139 -4.19 -10.76 -16.75
N PRO A 140 -3.46 -10.67 -17.87
CA PRO A 140 -2.07 -11.11 -17.93
C PRO A 140 -1.17 -10.43 -16.91
N ALA A 141 -1.31 -9.10 -16.73
CA ALA A 141 -0.55 -8.35 -15.73
C ALA A 141 -0.90 -8.79 -14.29
N PHE A 142 -2.18 -9.10 -14.02
CA PHE A 142 -2.58 -9.64 -12.71
C PHE A 142 -2.00 -11.04 -12.47
N MET A 143 -1.95 -11.88 -13.48
CA MET A 143 -1.32 -13.22 -13.38
C MET A 143 0.19 -13.11 -13.12
N ASN A 144 0.88 -12.13 -13.71
CA ASN A 144 2.30 -11.87 -13.44
C ASN A 144 2.54 -11.50 -11.98
N LEU A 145 1.73 -10.59 -11.43
CA LEU A 145 1.76 -10.30 -9.98
C LEU A 145 1.52 -11.58 -9.16
N GLY A 146 0.53 -12.39 -9.55
CA GLY A 146 0.20 -13.63 -8.86
C GLY A 146 1.38 -14.60 -8.84
N ASN A 147 2.02 -14.83 -9.99
CA ASN A 147 3.19 -15.69 -10.13
C ASN A 147 4.34 -15.19 -9.25
N PHE A 148 4.62 -13.89 -9.26
CA PHE A 148 5.62 -13.26 -8.39
C PHE A 148 5.35 -13.52 -6.89
N LEU A 149 4.10 -13.31 -6.44
CA LEU A 149 3.74 -13.54 -5.05
C LEU A 149 3.90 -15.03 -4.64
N ILE A 150 3.53 -15.96 -5.54
CA ILE A 150 3.66 -17.41 -5.31
C ILE A 150 5.14 -17.82 -5.29
N GLU A 151 5.93 -17.40 -6.28
CA GLU A 151 7.35 -17.73 -6.42
C GLU A 151 8.13 -17.33 -5.16
N HIS A 152 7.91 -16.11 -4.72
CA HIS A 152 8.62 -15.57 -3.55
C HIS A 152 7.92 -15.85 -2.21
N SER A 153 6.81 -16.58 -2.22
CA SER A 153 5.99 -16.91 -1.03
C SER A 153 5.59 -15.65 -0.23
N ILE A 154 5.21 -14.58 -0.93
CA ILE A 154 4.80 -13.32 -0.33
C ILE A 154 3.33 -13.39 0.05
N LEU A 155 3.08 -13.53 1.33
CA LEU A 155 1.72 -13.60 1.86
C LEU A 155 1.03 -12.23 1.79
N THR A 156 -0.23 -12.26 1.43
CA THR A 156 -1.11 -11.08 1.45
C THR A 156 -2.27 -11.33 2.40
N ARG A 157 -2.80 -10.28 3.03
CA ARG A 157 -4.02 -10.39 3.84
C ARG A 157 -5.24 -10.57 2.97
N HIS A 158 -5.42 -9.62 2.05
CA HIS A 158 -6.49 -9.61 1.08
C HIS A 158 -5.95 -8.97 -0.20
N ILE A 159 -6.23 -9.58 -1.34
CA ILE A 159 -5.99 -9.00 -2.65
C ILE A 159 -7.25 -8.21 -3.00
N LEU A 160 -7.27 -6.93 -2.59
CA LEU A 160 -8.39 -6.03 -2.83
C LEU A 160 -8.04 -5.09 -3.99
N ASP A 161 -9.03 -4.72 -4.76
CA ASP A 161 -8.92 -3.83 -5.91
C ASP A 161 -8.25 -2.48 -5.59
N HIS A 162 -8.54 -1.90 -4.43
CA HIS A 162 -7.93 -0.64 -3.98
C HIS A 162 -6.52 -0.80 -3.41
N ASN A 163 -6.04 -2.03 -3.19
CA ASN A 163 -4.67 -2.31 -2.77
C ASN A 163 -3.74 -2.60 -3.94
N LEU A 164 -4.26 -2.60 -5.16
CA LEU A 164 -3.53 -2.85 -6.40
C LEU A 164 -3.44 -1.56 -7.21
N ALA A 165 -2.24 -1.04 -7.42
CA ALA A 165 -2.00 0.02 -8.39
C ALA A 165 -1.63 -0.60 -9.74
N LEU A 166 -2.22 -0.11 -10.84
CA LEU A 166 -1.90 -0.53 -12.20
C LEU A 166 -1.09 0.56 -12.90
N SER A 167 0.19 0.33 -13.06
CA SER A 167 1.08 1.22 -13.80
C SER A 167 1.04 0.96 -15.30
N LEU A 168 0.97 2.04 -16.06
CA LEU A 168 0.98 2.03 -17.53
C LEU A 168 2.37 2.44 -18.04
N GLY A 169 3.05 1.54 -18.70
CA GLY A 169 4.36 1.79 -19.32
C GLY A 169 4.26 2.40 -20.72
N LYS A 170 5.39 2.90 -21.25
CA LYS A 170 5.47 3.59 -22.55
C LYS A 170 4.95 2.79 -23.75
N SER A 171 5.18 1.50 -23.76
CA SER A 171 4.78 0.60 -24.86
C SER A 171 3.41 -0.05 -24.64
N GLY A 172 2.54 0.57 -23.82
CA GLY A 172 1.27 -0.04 -23.43
C GLY A 172 1.42 -1.21 -22.47
N SER A 173 2.62 -1.45 -21.93
CA SER A 173 2.84 -2.44 -20.90
C SER A 173 2.07 -2.09 -19.64
N ARG A 174 1.60 -3.09 -18.93
CA ARG A 174 0.78 -2.95 -17.74
C ARG A 174 1.38 -3.77 -16.61
N THR A 175 1.61 -3.12 -15.46
CA THR A 175 2.21 -3.78 -14.29
C THR A 175 1.40 -3.49 -13.05
N PHE A 176 0.97 -4.55 -12.36
CA PHE A 176 0.34 -4.41 -11.05
C PHE A 176 1.36 -4.34 -9.94
N TYR A 177 1.12 -3.41 -9.03
CA TYR A 177 1.84 -3.27 -7.77
C TYR A 177 0.89 -3.48 -6.60
N LEU A 178 1.28 -4.31 -5.65
CA LEU A 178 0.56 -4.45 -4.38
C LEU A 178 1.06 -3.35 -3.42
N ILE A 179 0.26 -2.29 -3.26
CA ILE A 179 0.61 -1.08 -2.51
C ILE A 179 0.15 -1.09 -1.05
N ASP A 180 -0.69 -2.05 -0.66
CA ASP A 180 -1.12 -2.31 0.73
C ASP A 180 -1.57 -3.77 0.88
N GLY A 181 -1.77 -4.21 2.11
CA GLY A 181 -2.31 -5.54 2.39
C GLY A 181 -1.29 -6.67 2.43
N ILE A 182 0.01 -6.37 2.44
CA ILE A 182 1.08 -7.36 2.62
C ILE A 182 1.00 -7.99 4.02
N GLY A 183 1.35 -9.27 4.11
CA GLY A 183 1.41 -10.04 5.34
C GLY A 183 0.29 -11.05 5.50
N ASP A 184 0.31 -11.81 6.59
CA ASP A 184 -0.72 -12.80 6.91
C ASP A 184 -1.77 -12.22 7.86
N ALA A 185 -3.02 -12.65 7.68
CA ALA A 185 -4.11 -12.37 8.60
C ALA A 185 -4.22 -13.43 9.72
N ALA A 186 -3.53 -14.56 9.57
CA ALA A 186 -3.62 -15.67 10.52
C ALA A 186 -2.86 -15.36 11.82
N TRP A 187 -3.42 -15.76 12.93
CA TRP A 187 -2.82 -15.67 14.25
C TRP A 187 -1.59 -16.57 14.40
N LEU A 188 -1.63 -17.78 13.82
CA LEU A 188 -0.50 -18.70 13.75
C LEU A 188 0.20 -18.55 12.39
N PRO A 189 1.50 -18.21 12.35
CA PRO A 189 2.22 -17.92 11.11
C PRO A 189 2.68 -19.20 10.36
N LEU A 190 1.91 -20.29 10.43
CA LEU A 190 2.25 -21.58 9.79
C LEU A 190 2.59 -21.43 8.31
N ALA A 191 1.85 -20.59 7.59
CA ALA A 191 2.11 -20.33 6.18
C ALA A 191 3.43 -19.56 5.92
N GLN A 192 4.00 -18.93 6.94
CA GLN A 192 5.33 -18.29 6.86
C GLN A 192 6.45 -19.32 7.10
N TRP A 193 6.20 -20.33 7.93
CA TRP A 193 7.17 -21.36 8.27
C TRP A 193 7.21 -22.48 7.24
N PHE A 194 6.08 -22.75 6.56
CA PHE A 194 5.96 -23.79 5.54
C PHE A 194 5.64 -23.20 4.17
N PRO A 195 6.64 -22.93 3.30
CA PRO A 195 6.45 -22.31 1.99
C PRO A 195 5.36 -22.96 1.11
N PRO A 196 5.20 -24.29 1.04
CA PRO A 196 4.13 -24.90 0.27
C PRO A 196 2.72 -24.46 0.73
N LEU A 197 2.49 -24.39 2.04
CA LEU A 197 1.21 -23.92 2.60
C LEU A 197 0.98 -22.44 2.27
N GLY A 198 2.06 -21.65 2.32
CA GLY A 198 2.02 -20.25 1.91
C GLY A 198 1.59 -20.08 0.46
N ARG A 199 2.17 -20.84 -0.46
CA ARG A 199 1.84 -20.83 -1.89
C ARG A 199 0.39 -21.22 -2.16
N ILE A 200 -0.10 -22.27 -1.52
CA ILE A 200 -1.52 -22.69 -1.63
C ILE A 200 -2.44 -21.56 -1.13
N LYS A 201 -2.10 -20.93 -0.02
CA LYS A 201 -2.88 -19.83 0.55
C LYS A 201 -2.91 -18.61 -0.37
N ILE A 202 -1.77 -18.26 -0.99
CA ILE A 202 -1.68 -17.17 -1.97
C ILE A 202 -2.54 -17.49 -3.18
N LYS A 203 -2.37 -18.69 -3.77
CA LYS A 203 -3.13 -19.14 -4.93
C LYS A 203 -4.63 -19.05 -4.70
N ARG A 204 -5.14 -19.59 -3.57
CA ARG A 204 -6.56 -19.50 -3.21
C ARG A 204 -7.07 -18.05 -3.13
N LYS A 205 -6.25 -17.10 -2.65
CA LYS A 205 -6.62 -15.70 -2.58
C LYS A 205 -6.64 -15.02 -3.95
N LEU A 206 -5.73 -15.39 -4.84
CA LEU A 206 -5.71 -14.91 -6.23
C LEU A 206 -6.94 -15.44 -6.99
N ASP A 207 -7.21 -16.72 -6.87
CA ASP A 207 -8.37 -17.38 -7.51
C ASP A 207 -9.69 -16.74 -7.05
N ALA A 208 -9.79 -16.36 -5.77
CA ALA A 208 -10.96 -15.70 -5.22
C ALA A 208 -11.03 -14.18 -5.53
N ALA A 209 -9.92 -13.54 -5.92
CA ALA A 209 -9.89 -12.09 -6.16
C ALA A 209 -10.50 -11.74 -7.52
N TRP A 210 -10.15 -12.46 -8.58
CA TRP A 210 -10.58 -12.14 -9.94
C TRP A 210 -12.10 -12.14 -10.13
N PRO A 211 -12.85 -13.18 -9.68
CA PRO A 211 -14.32 -13.16 -9.72
C PRO A 211 -14.93 -11.97 -8.99
N ARG A 212 -14.35 -11.54 -7.86
CA ARG A 212 -14.82 -10.35 -7.14
C ARG A 212 -14.62 -9.06 -7.93
N PHE A 213 -13.50 -8.94 -8.65
CA PHE A 213 -13.25 -7.79 -9.52
C PHE A 213 -14.26 -7.74 -10.67
N LYS A 214 -14.58 -8.90 -11.28
CA LYS A 214 -15.63 -9.01 -12.29
C LYS A 214 -17.01 -8.64 -11.74
N ALA A 215 -17.39 -9.18 -10.58
CA ALA A 215 -18.65 -8.86 -9.94
C ALA A 215 -18.76 -7.35 -9.62
N PHE A 216 -17.67 -6.73 -9.16
CA PHE A 216 -17.62 -5.30 -8.91
C PHE A 216 -17.77 -4.48 -10.20
N ALA A 217 -17.13 -4.88 -11.28
CA ALA A 217 -17.27 -4.24 -12.59
C ALA A 217 -18.71 -4.36 -13.13
N THR A 218 -19.33 -5.54 -13.01
CA THR A 218 -20.71 -5.80 -13.44
C THR A 218 -21.74 -4.98 -12.64
N SER A 219 -21.46 -4.72 -11.35
CA SER A 219 -22.33 -3.88 -10.51
C SER A 219 -22.19 -2.38 -10.78
N GLY A 220 -21.42 -1.98 -11.79
CA GLY A 220 -21.16 -0.58 -12.11
C GLY A 220 -20.08 0.08 -11.24
N GLY A 221 -19.32 -0.71 -10.51
CA GLY A 221 -18.26 -0.21 -9.65
C GLY A 221 -18.81 0.66 -8.51
N VAL A 222 -18.11 1.74 -8.21
CA VAL A 222 -18.51 2.69 -7.14
C VAL A 222 -19.42 3.82 -7.63
N THR A 223 -20.01 3.69 -8.81
CA THR A 223 -20.94 4.69 -9.35
C THR A 223 -22.10 4.93 -8.40
N GLY A 224 -22.24 6.15 -7.93
CA GLY A 224 -23.30 6.58 -7.01
C GLY A 224 -22.91 6.64 -5.53
N GLN A 225 -22.08 5.75 -5.03
CA GLN A 225 -21.69 5.76 -3.61
C GLN A 225 -20.55 6.75 -3.27
N LEU A 226 -19.79 7.17 -4.27
CA LEU A 226 -18.65 8.09 -4.09
C LEU A 226 -19.04 9.55 -4.00
N LYS A 227 -20.20 9.93 -4.51
CA LYS A 227 -20.64 11.34 -4.53
C LYS A 227 -21.05 11.89 -3.16
N GLU A 228 -21.45 11.04 -2.23
CA GLU A 228 -22.02 11.47 -0.96
C GLU A 228 -21.12 11.27 0.26
N LYS A 229 -20.12 10.41 0.17
CA LYS A 229 -19.17 10.20 1.27
C LYS A 229 -17.80 10.67 0.83
N SER A 230 -17.15 11.47 1.68
CA SER A 230 -15.76 11.86 1.47
C SER A 230 -14.98 10.73 0.78
N SER A 231 -14.31 11.02 -0.31
CA SER A 231 -13.59 10.07 -1.19
C SER A 231 -12.55 9.19 -0.49
N TRP A 232 -12.28 9.44 0.78
CA TRP A 232 -11.30 8.74 1.55
C TRP A 232 -11.75 7.34 2.05
N GLY A 233 -10.81 6.42 2.00
CA GLY A 233 -11.06 5.02 2.34
C GLY A 233 -11.66 4.20 1.21
N GLN A 234 -11.86 4.78 0.04
CA GLN A 234 -12.50 4.12 -1.10
C GLN A 234 -11.51 3.65 -2.18
N GLY A 235 -10.21 3.95 -2.05
CA GLY A 235 -9.19 3.51 -2.98
C GLY A 235 -9.17 4.29 -4.29
N ILE A 236 -9.69 5.53 -4.27
CA ILE A 236 -9.66 6.47 -5.38
C ILE A 236 -8.71 7.60 -5.04
N LEU A 237 -7.92 8.01 -6.01
CA LEU A 237 -6.97 9.11 -5.86
C LEU A 237 -7.72 10.44 -5.81
N GLN A 238 -7.28 11.36 -4.96
CA GLN A 238 -7.77 12.73 -4.91
C GLN A 238 -7.16 13.59 -6.01
N HIS A 239 -5.90 13.31 -6.35
CA HIS A 239 -5.19 13.88 -7.48
C HIS A 239 -4.13 12.89 -7.96
N ARG A 240 -3.53 13.14 -9.13
CA ARG A 240 -2.54 12.25 -9.72
C ARG A 240 -1.13 12.85 -9.83
N GLY A 241 -0.89 13.95 -9.15
CA GLY A 241 0.39 14.64 -9.11
C GLY A 241 0.56 15.66 -10.20
#